data_99582f7f74d726ba4709acccbaa6e7fe
#
_entry.id   99582f7f74d726ba4709acccbaa6e7fe
#
_cell.length_a   1.000
_cell.length_b   1.000
_cell.length_c   1.000
_cell.angle_alpha   90.00
_cell.angle_beta   90.00
_cell.angle_gamma   90.00
#
_symmetry.space_group_name_H-M   'P 1'
#
loop_
_entity.id
_entity.type
_entity.pdbx_description
1 polymer ?
#
loop_
_entity_poly.entity_id
_entity_poly.type
_entity_poly.pdbx_seq_one_letter_code
_entity_poly.pdbx_strand_id
1 'polypeptide(L)'
;MNGMILDWGHELALGAAMTVGLALATLPFGLALGLAAALAKDSHSAILRGLGEVYTTVFRGLPELLTLLLIYYGGQILIQNAGASLSISPFMAGLIALSLVFGAYSSEVMLAALRGVERGQIEAAKSFGMPPRLLFRRVKLPQMLRLALPGLGNNWLVLLKDTSLVSVIALDDLLRMSFIAAQSTRQPFQFYAVACALYLAMTAVSTFLIARAERAAAKGWRPAA
;
A
#
# COMPACT_ATOMS: atom_id res chain seq x y z
N MET A 1 25.51 24.18 -15.05
CA MET A 1 24.92 22.85 -14.88
C MET A 1 24.33 22.62 -13.46
N ASN A 2 25.05 22.95 -12.37
CA ASN A 2 24.53 22.77 -11.00
C ASN A 2 23.42 23.74 -10.59
N GLY A 3 23.32 24.93 -11.20
CA GLY A 3 22.28 25.91 -10.88
C GLY A 3 20.86 25.45 -11.22
N MET A 4 20.67 24.87 -12.40
CA MET A 4 19.33 24.44 -12.88
C MET A 4 18.68 23.35 -12.02
N ILE A 5 19.46 22.41 -11.47
CA ILE A 5 18.92 21.39 -10.57
C ILE A 5 18.54 22.01 -9.23
N LEU A 6 19.31 22.99 -8.76
CA LEU A 6 19.01 23.71 -7.51
C LEU A 6 17.76 24.58 -7.65
N ASP A 7 17.53 25.19 -8.83
CA ASP A 7 16.34 25.99 -9.11
C ASP A 7 15.05 25.15 -9.02
N TRP A 8 15.11 23.85 -9.40
CA TRP A 8 14.00 22.90 -9.29
C TRP A 8 13.98 22.09 -7.99
N GLY A 9 14.95 22.31 -7.12
CA GLY A 9 15.10 21.53 -5.86
C GLY A 9 13.87 21.59 -4.97
N HIS A 10 13.25 22.77 -4.86
CA HIS A 10 12.03 22.97 -4.09
C HIS A 10 10.85 22.16 -4.65
N GLU A 11 10.62 22.23 -5.96
CA GLU A 11 9.52 21.52 -6.63
C GLU A 11 9.70 20.01 -6.56
N LEU A 12 10.93 19.53 -6.75
CA LEU A 12 11.23 18.11 -6.59
C LEU A 12 11.03 17.62 -5.15
N ALA A 13 11.36 18.45 -4.15
CA ALA A 13 11.13 18.14 -2.75
C ALA A 13 9.62 18.09 -2.42
N LEU A 14 8.82 19.03 -2.95
CA LEU A 14 7.37 19.00 -2.83
C LEU A 14 6.76 17.76 -3.50
N GLY A 15 7.22 17.42 -4.70
CA GLY A 15 6.82 16.20 -5.40
C GLY A 15 7.16 14.93 -4.61
N ALA A 16 8.35 14.87 -4.01
CA ALA A 16 8.74 13.77 -3.13
C ALA A 16 7.85 13.69 -1.88
N ALA A 17 7.52 14.85 -1.27
CA ALA A 17 6.60 14.92 -0.15
C ALA A 17 5.19 14.44 -0.54
N MET A 18 4.69 14.79 -1.74
CA MET A 18 3.42 14.30 -2.28
C MET A 18 3.44 12.79 -2.48
N THR A 19 4.50 12.22 -3.06
CA THR A 19 4.72 10.77 -3.23
C THR A 19 4.61 10.04 -1.89
N VAL A 20 5.38 10.48 -0.88
CA VAL A 20 5.35 9.87 0.47
C VAL A 20 4.00 10.11 1.14
N GLY A 21 3.43 11.30 1.01
CA GLY A 21 2.13 11.66 1.57
C GLY A 21 1.00 10.76 1.05
N LEU A 22 0.96 10.52 -0.27
CA LEU A 22 -0.01 9.62 -0.88
C LEU A 22 0.18 8.17 -0.41
N ALA A 23 1.43 7.67 -0.37
CA ALA A 23 1.72 6.34 0.12
C ALA A 23 1.29 6.16 1.59
N LEU A 24 1.60 7.13 2.46
CA LEU A 24 1.20 7.11 3.87
C LEU A 24 -0.33 7.22 4.04
N ALA A 25 -1.01 8.03 3.23
CA ALA A 25 -2.47 8.12 3.23
C ALA A 25 -3.14 6.82 2.79
N THR A 26 -2.56 6.13 1.81
CA THR A 26 -3.05 4.84 1.29
C THR A 26 -2.93 3.71 2.32
N LEU A 27 -1.88 3.74 3.14
CA LEU A 27 -1.52 2.64 4.06
C LEU A 27 -2.67 2.20 4.99
N PRO A 28 -3.34 3.09 5.76
CA PRO A 28 -4.40 2.67 6.69
C PRO A 28 -5.62 2.06 5.96
N PHE A 29 -6.02 2.63 4.83
CA PHE A 29 -7.16 2.11 4.06
C PHE A 29 -6.83 0.77 3.42
N GLY A 30 -5.67 0.65 2.80
CA GLY A 30 -5.24 -0.60 2.18
C GLY A 30 -5.00 -1.71 3.20
N LEU A 31 -4.42 -1.43 4.38
CA LEU A 31 -4.29 -2.42 5.46
C LEU A 31 -5.66 -2.86 6.00
N ALA A 32 -6.61 -1.92 6.15
CA ALA A 32 -7.96 -2.25 6.60
C ALA A 32 -8.69 -3.14 5.60
N LEU A 33 -8.64 -2.80 4.30
CA LEU A 33 -9.18 -3.62 3.22
C LEU A 33 -8.50 -4.99 3.14
N GLY A 34 -7.18 -5.02 3.24
CA GLY A 34 -6.40 -6.26 3.24
C GLY A 34 -6.77 -7.19 4.39
N LEU A 35 -6.90 -6.65 5.60
CA LEU A 35 -7.32 -7.41 6.77
C LEU A 35 -8.75 -7.93 6.61
N ALA A 36 -9.67 -7.08 6.16
CA ALA A 36 -11.06 -7.47 5.93
C ALA A 36 -11.15 -8.61 4.90
N ALA A 37 -10.43 -8.50 3.79
CA ALA A 37 -10.38 -9.54 2.76
C ALA A 37 -9.72 -10.83 3.28
N ALA A 38 -8.63 -10.75 4.03
CA ALA A 38 -7.98 -11.91 4.63
C ALA A 38 -8.92 -12.65 5.59
N LEU A 39 -9.64 -11.91 6.45
CA LEU A 39 -10.63 -12.49 7.37
C LEU A 39 -11.83 -13.09 6.63
N ALA A 40 -12.29 -12.45 5.56
CA ALA A 40 -13.36 -12.99 4.72
C ALA A 40 -12.93 -14.32 4.08
N LYS A 41 -11.71 -14.41 3.55
CA LYS A 41 -11.13 -15.62 2.96
C LYS A 41 -10.86 -16.72 3.98
N ASP A 42 -10.60 -16.40 5.25
CA ASP A 42 -10.44 -17.36 6.35
C ASP A 42 -11.79 -17.76 6.99
N SER A 43 -12.90 -17.19 6.53
CA SER A 43 -14.25 -17.45 7.05
C SER A 43 -14.79 -18.83 6.64
N HIS A 44 -15.62 -19.41 7.50
CA HIS A 44 -16.42 -20.61 7.17
C HIS A 44 -17.57 -20.33 6.20
N SER A 45 -18.01 -19.06 6.07
CA SER A 45 -19.05 -18.66 5.11
C SER A 45 -18.53 -18.70 3.68
N ALA A 46 -19.16 -19.51 2.82
CA ALA A 46 -18.81 -19.59 1.41
C ALA A 46 -18.97 -18.25 0.67
N ILE A 47 -19.98 -17.45 1.07
CA ILE A 47 -20.24 -16.14 0.48
C ILE A 47 -19.10 -15.18 0.81
N LEU A 48 -18.71 -15.04 2.09
CA LEU A 48 -17.62 -14.15 2.50
C LEU A 48 -16.29 -14.57 1.85
N ARG A 49 -16.01 -15.86 1.81
CA ARG A 49 -14.81 -16.39 1.15
C ARG A 49 -14.82 -16.06 -0.33
N GLY A 50 -15.94 -16.28 -1.03
CA GLY A 50 -16.08 -15.95 -2.44
C GLY A 50 -15.90 -14.44 -2.73
N LEU A 51 -16.47 -13.56 -1.91
CA LEU A 51 -16.27 -12.12 -2.02
C LEU A 51 -14.79 -11.72 -1.85
N GLY A 52 -14.12 -12.30 -0.86
CA GLY A 52 -12.69 -12.07 -0.63
C GLY A 52 -11.83 -12.55 -1.81
N GLU A 53 -12.12 -13.72 -2.37
CA GLU A 53 -11.42 -14.28 -3.54
C GLU A 53 -11.66 -13.41 -4.79
N VAL A 54 -12.90 -13.01 -5.07
CA VAL A 54 -13.21 -12.13 -6.21
C VAL A 54 -12.45 -10.81 -6.10
N TYR A 55 -12.51 -10.16 -4.94
CA TYR A 55 -11.79 -8.91 -4.71
C TYR A 55 -10.29 -9.06 -4.98
N THR A 56 -9.64 -10.06 -4.38
CA THR A 56 -8.20 -10.25 -4.51
C THR A 56 -7.81 -10.69 -5.92
N THR A 57 -8.61 -11.52 -6.59
CA THR A 57 -8.37 -11.95 -7.96
C THR A 57 -8.45 -10.78 -8.94
N VAL A 58 -9.47 -9.93 -8.81
CA VAL A 58 -9.67 -8.77 -9.68
C VAL A 58 -8.52 -7.77 -9.53
N PHE A 59 -8.26 -7.29 -8.31
CA PHE A 59 -7.28 -6.20 -8.11
C PHE A 59 -5.81 -6.64 -8.18
N ARG A 60 -5.52 -7.92 -8.13
CA ARG A 60 -4.17 -8.47 -8.41
C ARG A 60 -4.01 -8.92 -9.86
N GLY A 61 -5.11 -9.14 -10.57
CA GLY A 61 -5.10 -9.54 -11.97
C GLY A 61 -5.13 -8.37 -12.95
N LEU A 62 -5.53 -7.19 -12.50
CA LEU A 62 -5.56 -5.98 -13.32
C LEU A 62 -4.24 -5.21 -13.19
N PRO A 63 -3.75 -4.59 -14.30
CA PRO A 63 -2.65 -3.62 -14.20
C PRO A 63 -3.04 -2.45 -13.28
N GLU A 64 -2.14 -2.06 -12.37
CA GLU A 64 -2.37 -0.98 -11.39
C GLU A 64 -2.74 0.34 -12.08
N LEU A 65 -2.05 0.67 -13.18
CA LEU A 65 -2.33 1.87 -13.98
C LEU A 65 -3.76 1.84 -14.55
N LEU A 66 -4.21 0.67 -15.04
CA LEU A 66 -5.57 0.54 -15.57
C LEU A 66 -6.60 0.73 -14.46
N THR A 67 -6.37 0.16 -13.29
CA THR A 67 -7.23 0.36 -12.11
C THR A 67 -7.32 1.85 -11.74
N LEU A 68 -6.20 2.57 -11.75
CA LEU A 68 -6.16 4.01 -11.50
C LEU A 68 -6.98 4.80 -12.52
N LEU A 69 -6.80 4.52 -13.81
CA LEU A 69 -7.53 5.20 -14.89
C LEU A 69 -9.04 4.92 -14.84
N LEU A 70 -9.44 3.68 -14.55
CA LEU A 70 -10.85 3.32 -14.39
C LEU A 70 -11.49 4.06 -13.21
N ILE A 71 -10.80 4.20 -12.09
CA ILE A 71 -11.30 4.93 -10.93
C ILE A 71 -11.37 6.43 -11.22
N TYR A 72 -10.35 7.00 -11.83
CA TYR A 72 -10.30 8.42 -12.10
C TYR A 72 -11.36 8.83 -13.15
N TYR A 73 -11.31 8.25 -14.34
CA TYR A 73 -12.23 8.60 -15.42
C TYR A 73 -13.63 7.98 -15.25
N GLY A 74 -13.69 6.71 -14.86
CA GLY A 74 -14.97 6.02 -14.62
C GLY A 74 -15.72 6.60 -13.43
N GLY A 75 -15.01 6.92 -12.34
CA GLY A 75 -15.58 7.59 -11.18
C GLY A 75 -16.13 8.97 -11.52
N GLN A 76 -15.43 9.74 -12.36
CA GLN A 76 -15.91 11.05 -12.82
C GLN A 76 -17.23 10.93 -13.63
N ILE A 77 -17.31 9.94 -14.52
CA ILE A 77 -18.53 9.67 -15.31
C ILE A 77 -19.70 9.27 -14.38
N LEU A 78 -19.45 8.42 -13.38
CA LEU A 78 -20.48 8.00 -12.44
C LEU A 78 -21.04 9.17 -11.62
N ILE A 79 -20.16 10.07 -11.15
CA ILE A 79 -20.56 11.27 -10.41
C ILE A 79 -21.39 12.22 -11.26
N GLN A 80 -20.98 12.46 -12.51
CA GLN A 80 -21.71 13.31 -13.44
C GLN A 80 -23.11 12.73 -13.77
N ASN A 81 -23.19 11.43 -14.02
CA ASN A 81 -24.46 10.74 -14.29
C ASN A 81 -25.42 10.74 -13.07
N ALA A 82 -24.87 10.80 -11.86
CA ALA A 82 -25.66 10.95 -10.63
C ALA A 82 -26.15 12.39 -10.40
N GLY A 83 -25.85 13.33 -11.30
CA GLY A 83 -26.27 14.73 -11.20
C GLY A 83 -25.46 15.55 -10.17
N ALA A 84 -24.36 15.02 -9.66
CA ALA A 84 -23.49 15.73 -8.72
C ALA A 84 -22.47 16.60 -9.49
N SER A 85 -22.27 17.83 -9.02
CA SER A 85 -21.26 18.77 -9.56
C SER A 85 -19.86 18.55 -8.97
N LEU A 86 -19.64 17.44 -8.28
CA LEU A 86 -18.36 17.07 -7.68
C LEU A 86 -17.40 16.52 -8.74
N SER A 87 -16.10 16.76 -8.54
CA SER A 87 -15.03 16.14 -9.33
C SER A 87 -14.10 15.33 -8.42
N ILE A 88 -13.67 14.17 -8.90
CA ILE A 88 -12.65 13.40 -8.21
C ILE A 88 -11.29 14.06 -8.45
N SER A 89 -10.62 14.48 -7.37
CA SER A 89 -9.26 14.99 -7.48
C SER A 89 -8.28 13.85 -7.82
N PRO A 90 -7.16 14.12 -8.51
CA PRO A 90 -6.13 13.13 -8.77
C PRO A 90 -5.63 12.42 -7.50
N PHE A 91 -5.49 13.16 -6.39
CA PHE A 91 -5.11 12.59 -5.10
C PHE A 91 -6.14 11.57 -4.59
N MET A 92 -7.43 11.89 -4.62
CA MET A 92 -8.49 10.97 -4.18
C MET A 92 -8.57 9.74 -5.07
N ALA A 93 -8.44 9.89 -6.39
CA ALA A 93 -8.41 8.76 -7.31
C ALA A 93 -7.22 7.84 -7.03
N GLY A 94 -6.02 8.43 -6.84
CA GLY A 94 -4.81 7.69 -6.46
C GLY A 94 -4.98 6.98 -5.13
N LEU A 95 -5.49 7.66 -4.11
CA LEU A 95 -5.75 7.10 -2.79
C LEU A 95 -6.68 5.87 -2.87
N ILE A 96 -7.79 5.97 -3.59
CA ILE A 96 -8.76 4.87 -3.74
C ILE A 96 -8.13 3.71 -4.52
N ALA A 97 -7.54 3.98 -5.70
CA ALA A 97 -6.96 2.97 -6.57
C ALA A 97 -5.85 2.18 -5.87
N LEU A 98 -4.88 2.91 -5.30
CA LEU A 98 -3.74 2.29 -4.62
C LEU A 98 -4.18 1.57 -3.35
N SER A 99 -5.22 2.06 -2.63
CA SER A 99 -5.75 1.34 -1.45
C SER A 99 -6.38 0.00 -1.83
N LEU A 100 -7.12 -0.05 -2.94
CA LEU A 100 -7.71 -1.29 -3.44
C LEU A 100 -6.64 -2.30 -3.86
N VAL A 101 -5.65 -1.86 -4.62
CA VAL A 101 -4.56 -2.73 -5.10
C VAL A 101 -3.67 -3.18 -3.94
N PHE A 102 -3.16 -2.24 -3.13
CA PHE A 102 -2.34 -2.55 -1.96
C PHE A 102 -3.07 -3.46 -0.96
N GLY A 103 -4.37 -3.23 -0.76
CA GLY A 103 -5.21 -4.07 0.09
C GLY A 103 -5.32 -5.50 -0.43
N ALA A 104 -5.46 -5.68 -1.73
CA ALA A 104 -5.53 -7.01 -2.36
C ALA A 104 -4.22 -7.80 -2.16
N TYR A 105 -3.06 -7.19 -2.40
CA TYR A 105 -1.75 -7.82 -2.15
C TYR A 105 -1.52 -8.06 -0.65
N SER A 106 -1.85 -7.10 0.20
CA SER A 106 -1.68 -7.23 1.66
C SER A 106 -2.59 -8.29 2.25
N SER A 107 -3.76 -8.56 1.66
CA SER A 107 -4.66 -9.61 2.12
C SER A 107 -4.05 -11.01 2.03
N GLU A 108 -3.29 -11.30 0.98
CA GLU A 108 -2.60 -12.59 0.83
C GLU A 108 -1.52 -12.78 1.91
N VAL A 109 -0.74 -11.73 2.15
CA VAL A 109 0.28 -11.73 3.21
C VAL A 109 -0.38 -11.96 4.58
N MET A 110 -1.47 -11.23 4.86
CA MET A 110 -2.18 -11.37 6.12
C MET A 110 -2.88 -12.72 6.27
N LEU A 111 -3.43 -13.27 5.18
CA LEU A 111 -4.05 -14.60 5.19
C LEU A 111 -3.02 -15.69 5.45
N ALA A 112 -1.88 -15.64 4.78
CA ALA A 112 -0.77 -16.56 5.02
C ALA A 112 -0.29 -16.47 6.47
N ALA A 113 -0.14 -15.27 7.00
CA ALA A 113 0.24 -15.03 8.38
C ALA A 113 -0.81 -15.50 9.40
N LEU A 114 -2.12 -15.33 9.12
CA LEU A 114 -3.20 -15.87 9.96
C LEU A 114 -3.16 -17.40 10.07
N ARG A 115 -2.87 -18.04 8.95
CA ARG A 115 -2.75 -19.52 8.87
C ARG A 115 -1.44 -20.03 9.44
N GLY A 116 -0.40 -19.18 9.48
CA GLY A 116 0.91 -19.45 10.05
C GLY A 116 0.95 -19.37 11.58
N VAL A 117 -0.11 -18.91 12.25
CA VAL A 117 -0.17 -18.93 13.72
C VAL A 117 -0.24 -20.37 14.21
N GLU A 118 0.65 -20.72 15.14
CA GLU A 118 0.80 -22.08 15.67
C GLU A 118 -0.50 -22.60 16.31
N ARG A 119 -0.95 -23.77 15.87
CA ARG A 119 -2.21 -24.39 16.33
C ARG A 119 -2.21 -24.66 17.83
N GLY A 120 -1.08 -25.11 18.40
CA GLY A 120 -0.94 -25.39 19.83
C GLY A 120 -1.24 -24.18 20.70
N GLN A 121 -0.88 -22.97 20.29
CA GLN A 121 -1.22 -21.75 21.02
C GLN A 121 -2.71 -21.42 20.96
N ILE A 122 -3.36 -21.71 19.83
CA ILE A 122 -4.79 -21.54 19.68
C ILE A 122 -5.55 -22.54 20.56
N GLU A 123 -5.11 -23.80 20.59
CA GLU A 123 -5.69 -24.87 21.39
C GLU A 123 -5.50 -24.63 22.88
N ALA A 124 -4.31 -24.19 23.31
CA ALA A 124 -4.05 -23.80 24.69
C ALA A 124 -4.98 -22.65 25.14
N ALA A 125 -5.11 -21.61 24.31
CA ALA A 125 -6.01 -20.50 24.63
C ALA A 125 -7.48 -20.95 24.75
N LYS A 126 -7.94 -21.89 23.92
CA LYS A 126 -9.27 -22.48 24.01
C LYS A 126 -9.44 -23.32 25.28
N SER A 127 -8.44 -24.09 25.69
CA SER A 127 -8.46 -24.90 26.91
C SER A 127 -8.59 -24.04 28.19
N PHE A 128 -8.10 -22.79 28.16
CA PHE A 128 -8.33 -21.79 29.21
C PHE A 128 -9.71 -21.10 29.11
N GLY A 129 -10.62 -21.59 28.26
CA GLY A 129 -11.96 -21.01 28.11
C GLY A 129 -12.02 -19.65 27.41
N MET A 130 -10.98 -19.30 26.64
CA MET A 130 -10.89 -17.99 25.99
C MET A 130 -11.95 -17.86 24.87
N PRO A 131 -12.87 -16.88 24.95
CA PRO A 131 -13.87 -16.72 23.90
C PRO A 131 -13.23 -16.28 22.57
N PRO A 132 -13.85 -16.60 21.41
CA PRO A 132 -13.24 -16.41 20.09
C PRO A 132 -12.70 -14.98 19.81
N ARG A 133 -13.44 -13.96 20.24
CA ARG A 133 -13.03 -12.54 20.09
C ARG A 133 -11.76 -12.23 20.89
N LEU A 134 -11.67 -12.75 22.11
CA LEU A 134 -10.50 -12.51 22.98
C LEU A 134 -9.29 -13.28 22.47
N LEU A 135 -9.48 -14.53 22.05
CA LEU A 135 -8.49 -15.37 21.40
C LEU A 135 -7.92 -14.68 20.15
N PHE A 136 -8.79 -14.16 19.28
CA PHE A 136 -8.35 -13.40 18.12
C PHE A 136 -7.51 -12.19 18.50
N ARG A 137 -8.02 -11.31 19.41
CA ARG A 137 -7.33 -10.06 19.77
C ARG A 137 -6.03 -10.27 20.55
N ARG A 138 -5.96 -11.27 21.44
CA ARG A 138 -4.81 -11.46 22.33
C ARG A 138 -3.81 -12.49 21.86
N VAL A 139 -4.23 -13.44 21.03
CA VAL A 139 -3.37 -14.55 20.57
C VAL A 139 -3.12 -14.47 19.06
N LYS A 140 -4.18 -14.55 18.24
CA LYS A 140 -4.04 -14.63 16.78
C LYS A 140 -3.51 -13.33 16.17
N LEU A 141 -4.13 -12.19 16.45
CA LEU A 141 -3.81 -10.92 15.82
C LEU A 141 -2.37 -10.44 16.08
N PRO A 142 -1.85 -10.44 17.32
CA PRO A 142 -0.47 -10.00 17.56
C PRO A 142 0.57 -10.88 16.87
N GLN A 143 0.34 -12.20 16.81
CA GLN A 143 1.23 -13.13 16.12
C GLN A 143 1.13 -12.99 14.61
N MET A 144 -0.09 -12.90 14.08
CA MET A 144 -0.32 -12.64 12.67
C MET A 144 0.40 -11.37 12.20
N LEU A 145 0.31 -10.27 12.96
CA LEU A 145 1.00 -9.02 12.61
C LEU A 145 2.52 -9.18 12.55
N ARG A 146 3.10 -9.94 13.48
CA ARG A 146 4.54 -10.24 13.47
C ARG A 146 4.95 -11.05 12.23
N LEU A 147 4.17 -12.09 11.90
CA LEU A 147 4.41 -12.94 10.74
C LEU A 147 4.17 -12.20 9.42
N ALA A 148 3.20 -11.28 9.39
CA ALA A 148 2.87 -10.50 8.20
C ALA A 148 3.88 -9.36 7.93
N LEU A 149 4.57 -8.85 8.96
CA LEU A 149 5.36 -7.63 8.89
C LEU A 149 6.39 -7.61 7.75
N PRO A 150 7.20 -8.67 7.50
CA PRO A 150 8.14 -8.66 6.37
C PRO A 150 7.43 -8.56 5.01
N GLY A 151 6.35 -9.30 4.81
CA GLY A 151 5.58 -9.25 3.57
C GLY A 151 4.87 -7.91 3.36
N LEU A 152 4.31 -7.34 4.43
CA LEU A 152 3.71 -5.99 4.39
C LEU A 152 4.76 -4.91 4.15
N GLY A 153 5.96 -5.07 4.70
CA GLY A 153 7.10 -4.20 4.42
C GLY A 153 7.51 -4.22 2.95
N ASN A 154 7.54 -5.41 2.34
CA ASN A 154 7.79 -5.53 0.90
C ASN A 154 6.67 -4.86 0.07
N ASN A 155 5.41 -5.08 0.43
CA ASN A 155 4.28 -4.43 -0.24
C ASN A 155 4.34 -2.90 -0.11
N TRP A 156 4.78 -2.36 1.03
CA TRP A 156 5.03 -0.93 1.20
C TRP A 156 6.08 -0.38 0.21
N LEU A 157 7.19 -1.10 0.00
CA LEU A 157 8.23 -0.69 -0.95
C LEU A 157 7.72 -0.72 -2.40
N VAL A 158 6.77 -1.60 -2.72
CA VAL A 158 6.06 -1.61 -4.01
C VAL A 158 5.12 -0.42 -4.09
N LEU A 159 4.25 -0.22 -3.10
CA LEU A 159 3.32 0.90 -3.03
C LEU A 159 4.02 2.25 -3.22
N LEU A 160 5.17 2.46 -2.57
CA LEU A 160 5.95 3.69 -2.69
C LEU A 160 6.38 3.98 -4.14
N LYS A 161 6.63 2.97 -4.95
CA LYS A 161 6.93 3.10 -6.38
C LYS A 161 5.68 3.28 -7.21
N ASP A 162 4.60 2.58 -6.87
CA ASP A 162 3.33 2.63 -7.60
C ASP A 162 2.64 3.99 -7.47
N THR A 163 2.97 4.80 -6.43
CA THR A 163 2.52 6.18 -6.37
C THR A 163 2.94 6.99 -7.60
N SER A 164 4.04 6.64 -8.28
CA SER A 164 4.46 7.29 -9.53
C SER A 164 3.44 7.17 -10.67
N LEU A 165 2.55 6.18 -10.63
CA LEU A 165 1.49 6.01 -11.62
C LEU A 165 0.50 7.18 -11.63
N VAL A 166 0.32 7.87 -10.50
CA VAL A 166 -0.60 9.01 -10.40
C VAL A 166 -0.13 10.25 -11.17
N SER A 167 1.13 10.29 -11.58
CA SER A 167 1.67 11.32 -12.48
C SER A 167 0.91 11.38 -13.81
N VAL A 168 0.38 10.23 -14.26
CA VAL A 168 -0.40 10.10 -15.51
C VAL A 168 -1.73 10.84 -15.44
N ILE A 169 -2.34 10.93 -14.25
CA ILE A 169 -3.58 11.67 -14.00
C ILE A 169 -3.32 13.08 -13.45
N ALA A 170 -2.12 13.60 -13.69
CA ALA A 170 -1.70 14.96 -13.38
C ALA A 170 -1.63 15.30 -11.88
N LEU A 171 -1.36 14.33 -11.00
CA LEU A 171 -0.94 14.65 -9.63
C LEU A 171 0.52 15.08 -9.63
N ASP A 172 0.82 16.17 -8.91
CA ASP A 172 2.16 16.76 -8.84
C ASP A 172 3.06 15.99 -7.85
N ASP A 173 3.30 14.71 -8.18
CA ASP A 173 4.23 13.82 -7.50
C ASP A 173 5.68 14.02 -7.98
N LEU A 174 6.63 13.28 -7.42
CA LEU A 174 8.04 13.38 -7.77
C LEU A 174 8.30 13.11 -9.26
N LEU A 175 7.63 12.09 -9.85
CA LEU A 175 7.83 11.76 -11.26
C LEU A 175 7.30 12.87 -12.17
N ARG A 176 6.12 13.43 -11.87
CA ARG A 176 5.55 14.54 -12.63
C ARG A 176 6.38 15.81 -12.53
N MET A 177 6.86 16.19 -11.34
CA MET A 177 7.75 17.34 -11.18
C MET A 177 9.04 17.15 -11.97
N SER A 178 9.60 15.94 -11.94
CA SER A 178 10.79 15.62 -12.75
C SER A 178 10.52 15.69 -14.26
N PHE A 179 9.33 15.27 -14.71
CA PHE A 179 8.91 15.39 -16.11
C PHE A 179 8.79 16.87 -16.52
N ILE A 180 8.13 17.70 -15.72
CA ILE A 180 7.96 19.15 -16.02
C ILE A 180 9.34 19.83 -16.09
N ALA A 181 10.21 19.56 -15.12
CA ALA A 181 11.58 20.09 -15.09
C ALA A 181 12.39 19.64 -16.32
N ALA A 182 12.28 18.36 -16.68
CA ALA A 182 12.95 17.79 -17.86
C ALA A 182 12.51 18.47 -19.16
N GLN A 183 11.21 18.72 -19.33
CA GLN A 183 10.67 19.42 -20.51
C GLN A 183 11.09 20.89 -20.56
N SER A 184 11.01 21.59 -19.43
CA SER A 184 11.35 23.02 -19.34
C SER A 184 12.83 23.28 -19.60
N THR A 185 13.71 22.41 -19.13
CA THR A 185 15.16 22.56 -19.25
C THR A 185 15.78 21.82 -20.45
N ARG A 186 15.00 20.95 -21.11
CA ARG A 186 15.46 20.03 -22.17
C ARG A 186 16.60 19.09 -21.71
N GLN A 187 16.58 18.70 -20.42
CA GLN A 187 17.60 17.84 -19.81
C GLN A 187 16.97 16.60 -19.16
N PRO A 188 16.28 15.73 -19.92
CA PRO A 188 15.49 14.63 -19.36
C PRO A 188 16.34 13.64 -18.55
N PHE A 189 17.53 13.29 -19.04
CA PHE A 189 18.40 12.35 -18.34
C PHE A 189 18.76 12.81 -16.93
N GLN A 190 19.07 14.09 -16.75
CA GLN A 190 19.50 14.62 -15.45
C GLN A 190 18.34 14.61 -14.44
N PHE A 191 17.15 15.08 -14.82
CA PHE A 191 16.02 15.12 -13.92
C PHE A 191 15.46 13.74 -13.57
N TYR A 192 15.44 12.82 -14.53
CA TYR A 192 15.08 11.42 -14.20
C TYR A 192 16.15 10.73 -13.37
N ALA A 193 17.43 11.03 -13.53
CA ALA A 193 18.49 10.51 -12.65
C ALA A 193 18.32 11.04 -11.22
N VAL A 194 17.96 12.33 -11.05
CA VAL A 194 17.64 12.91 -9.72
C VAL A 194 16.41 12.23 -9.13
N ALA A 195 15.35 12.03 -9.92
CA ALA A 195 14.17 11.29 -9.47
C ALA A 195 14.53 9.88 -8.98
N CYS A 196 15.32 9.14 -9.76
CA CYS A 196 15.80 7.81 -9.36
C CYS A 196 16.58 7.86 -8.04
N ALA A 197 17.48 8.84 -7.86
CA ALA A 197 18.24 9.01 -6.63
C ALA A 197 17.32 9.29 -5.42
N LEU A 198 16.29 10.13 -5.60
CA LEU A 198 15.31 10.42 -4.54
C LEU A 198 14.45 9.19 -4.23
N TYR A 199 13.98 8.42 -5.22
CA TYR A 199 13.27 7.15 -4.97
C TYR A 199 14.15 6.13 -4.25
N LEU A 200 15.43 6.03 -4.60
CA LEU A 200 16.39 5.17 -3.89
C LEU A 200 16.58 5.62 -2.44
N ALA A 201 16.69 6.91 -2.20
CA ALA A 201 16.80 7.46 -0.84
C ALA A 201 15.53 7.14 -0.01
N MET A 202 14.33 7.39 -0.55
CA MET A 202 13.06 7.05 0.12
C MET A 202 12.96 5.54 0.40
N THR A 203 13.36 4.70 -0.55
CA THR A 203 13.40 3.24 -0.41
C THR A 203 14.39 2.81 0.68
N ALA A 204 15.59 3.40 0.72
CA ALA A 204 16.61 3.10 1.74
C ALA A 204 16.13 3.45 3.14
N VAL A 205 15.52 4.64 3.32
CA VAL A 205 14.91 5.05 4.59
C VAL A 205 13.79 4.09 4.99
N SER A 206 12.90 3.76 4.06
CA SER A 206 11.80 2.81 4.31
C SER A 206 12.31 1.43 4.73
N THR A 207 13.30 0.89 4.02
CA THR A 207 13.92 -0.41 4.34
C THR A 207 14.55 -0.41 5.73
N PHE A 208 15.24 0.68 6.08
CA PHE A 208 15.81 0.83 7.43
C PHE A 208 14.74 0.82 8.53
N LEU A 209 13.63 1.56 8.32
CA LEU A 209 12.52 1.61 9.27
C LEU A 209 11.80 0.26 9.39
N ILE A 210 11.55 -0.42 8.27
CA ILE A 210 10.96 -1.76 8.24
C ILE A 210 11.85 -2.74 9.01
N ALA A 211 13.15 -2.78 8.73
CA ALA A 211 14.09 -3.66 9.43
C ALA A 211 14.16 -3.38 10.95
N ARG A 212 13.97 -2.13 11.36
CA ARG A 212 13.85 -1.79 12.81
C ARG A 212 12.54 -2.32 13.40
N ALA A 213 11.43 -2.16 12.68
CA ALA A 213 10.12 -2.67 13.11
C ALA A 213 10.12 -4.20 13.22
N GLU A 214 10.70 -4.91 12.25
CA GLU A 214 10.86 -6.36 12.28
C GLU A 214 11.68 -6.83 13.48
N ARG A 215 12.82 -6.20 13.72
CA ARG A 215 13.67 -6.51 14.90
C ARG A 215 12.94 -6.22 16.22
N ALA A 216 12.14 -5.17 16.28
CA ALA A 216 11.35 -4.85 17.47
C ALA A 216 10.23 -5.89 17.67
N ALA A 217 9.56 -6.32 16.61
CA ALA A 217 8.51 -7.34 16.65
C ALA A 217 9.06 -8.74 17.00
N ALA A 218 10.29 -9.06 16.62
CA ALA A 218 10.94 -10.34 16.93
C ALA A 218 11.42 -10.46 18.38
N LYS A 219 11.53 -9.35 19.14
CA LYS A 219 11.98 -9.42 20.53
C LYS A 219 11.02 -10.25 21.39
N GLY A 220 11.58 -11.28 22.05
CA GLY A 220 10.81 -12.17 22.93
C GLY A 220 10.02 -13.28 22.21
N TRP A 221 10.19 -13.44 20.91
CA TRP A 221 9.57 -14.53 20.15
C TRP A 221 10.67 -15.44 19.58
N ARG A 222 10.60 -16.75 19.92
CA ARG A 222 11.39 -17.79 19.27
C ARG A 222 10.45 -18.54 18.33
N PRO A 223 10.73 -18.64 17.02
CA PRO A 223 10.01 -19.56 16.17
C PRO A 223 10.15 -20.99 16.74
N ALA A 224 9.08 -21.75 16.75
CA ALA A 224 9.18 -23.19 16.99
C ALA A 224 10.04 -23.78 15.86
N ALA A 225 11.05 -24.57 16.23
CA ALA A 225 11.92 -25.27 15.30
C ALA A 225 11.15 -26.36 14.54
#